data_42980b8aaa5255f77216e38697cab6f1
#
_entry.id   42980b8aaa5255f77216e38697cab6f1
#
_cell.length_a   1.000
_cell.length_b   1.000
_cell.length_c   1.000
_cell.angle_alpha   90.00
_cell.angle_beta   90.00
_cell.angle_gamma   90.00
#
_symmetry.space_group_name_H-M   'P 1'
#
loop_
_entity.id
_entity.type
_entity.pdbx_description
1 polymer ?
#
loop_
_entity_poly.entity_id
_entity_poly.type
_entity_poly.pdbx_seq_one_letter_code
_entity_poly.pdbx_strand_id
1 'polypeptide(L)'
;VDGIVQARLYEEGSDVPAGKPLFQVDPRELRAGLNAVQAQLARAQATAANAQQDVQRYQGLIADQAISKQEYDAAVARMRTAQADVAQARAQLDSARLSLGYTTVTAPISGRVGRAQVTEGALVSAAGGTLLTTIEQIDRIYVNFSQSSSDLLAVRRDMSSGKLALPALGRVEVKLVLEDGSVSPLVGHLDFLDLSINEQTGTAALRAEFANPGQLLLPGQFVRARLEAGVRPNGIMVPQRAVKVSTEGASVIVVGPKNVAVARPVKLGELQGDKWVIREGLKAGDRVIVDGLQKVMPGQPVNPAAPAKPGKR
;
A
#
# COMPACT_ATOMS: atom_id res chain seq x y z
N VAL A 1 20.66 16.97 8.73
CA VAL A 1 21.37 18.27 8.85
C VAL A 1 20.53 19.21 9.67
N ASP A 2 21.16 19.89 10.60
CA ASP A 2 20.58 20.99 11.36
C ASP A 2 20.97 22.31 10.68
N GLY A 3 20.10 23.30 10.70
CA GLY A 3 20.41 24.60 10.11
C GLY A 3 19.18 25.46 9.83
N ILE A 4 19.39 26.62 9.22
CA ILE A 4 18.34 27.57 8.86
C ILE A 4 17.90 27.32 7.42
N VAL A 5 16.60 27.22 7.18
CA VAL A 5 16.04 27.13 5.82
C VAL A 5 16.27 28.47 5.08
N GLN A 6 17.03 28.44 4.00
CA GLN A 6 17.30 29.62 3.18
C GLN A 6 16.22 29.85 2.13
N ALA A 7 15.77 28.79 1.49
CA ALA A 7 14.80 28.88 0.40
C ALA A 7 13.97 27.63 0.25
N ARG A 8 12.74 27.82 -0.23
CA ARG A 8 11.87 26.77 -0.74
C ARG A 8 11.98 26.73 -2.26
N LEU A 9 12.30 25.56 -2.83
CA LEU A 9 12.64 25.38 -4.26
C LEU A 9 11.51 24.70 -5.06
N TYR A 10 10.31 24.60 -4.51
CA TYR A 10 9.16 23.99 -5.16
C TYR A 10 7.89 24.83 -4.99
N GLU A 11 6.91 24.59 -5.83
CA GLU A 11 5.55 25.13 -5.69
C GLU A 11 4.67 24.17 -4.93
N GLU A 12 3.96 24.65 -3.91
CA GLU A 12 3.03 23.85 -3.09
C GLU A 12 1.90 23.30 -3.95
N GLY A 13 1.57 22.03 -3.75
CA GLY A 13 0.55 21.35 -4.54
C GLY A 13 0.97 20.93 -5.95
N SER A 14 2.25 21.13 -6.33
CA SER A 14 2.77 20.66 -7.62
C SER A 14 3.21 19.19 -7.57
N ASP A 15 3.30 18.56 -8.74
CA ASP A 15 3.87 17.24 -8.88
C ASP A 15 5.39 17.33 -9.00
N VAL A 16 6.09 16.51 -8.25
CA VAL A 16 7.55 16.48 -8.20
C VAL A 16 8.09 15.08 -8.49
N PRO A 17 9.13 14.95 -9.32
CA PRO A 17 9.85 13.69 -9.49
C PRO A 17 10.78 13.44 -8.29
N ALA A 18 11.11 12.18 -8.03
CA ALA A 18 12.15 11.82 -7.08
C ALA A 18 13.46 12.51 -7.43
N GLY A 19 14.18 12.99 -6.40
CA GLY A 19 15.43 13.73 -6.55
C GLY A 19 15.28 15.23 -6.79
N LYS A 20 14.07 15.76 -7.04
CA LYS A 20 13.86 17.22 -7.20
C LYS A 20 14.20 17.95 -5.89
N PRO A 21 15.03 19.01 -5.91
CA PRO A 21 15.27 19.84 -4.74
C PRO A 21 13.99 20.51 -4.24
N LEU A 22 13.76 20.46 -2.92
CA LEU A 22 12.57 21.03 -2.27
C LEU A 22 12.93 22.18 -1.34
N PHE A 23 13.98 22.01 -0.55
CA PHE A 23 14.44 23.04 0.38
C PHE A 23 15.95 23.16 0.34
N GLN A 24 16.43 24.38 0.57
CA GLN A 24 17.84 24.69 0.78
C GLN A 24 18.06 25.10 2.24
N VAL A 25 18.81 24.32 2.96
CA VAL A 25 19.33 24.67 4.28
C VAL A 25 20.66 25.40 4.11
N ASP A 26 21.00 26.32 4.99
CA ASP A 26 22.23 27.11 4.88
C ASP A 26 23.49 26.24 4.80
N PRO A 27 24.20 26.22 3.67
CA PRO A 27 25.36 25.36 3.46
C PRO A 27 26.68 25.99 3.93
N ARG A 28 26.69 27.26 4.41
CA ARG A 28 27.94 28.03 4.59
C ARG A 28 28.89 27.38 5.58
N GLU A 29 28.38 26.93 6.73
CA GLU A 29 29.20 26.27 7.75
C GLU A 29 29.77 24.93 7.24
N LEU A 30 28.93 24.09 6.62
CA LEU A 30 29.35 22.80 6.10
C LEU A 30 30.30 22.93 4.91
N ARG A 31 30.13 23.99 4.08
CA ARG A 31 31.06 24.31 3.00
C ARG A 31 32.43 24.73 3.54
N ALA A 32 32.47 25.54 4.59
CA ALA A 32 33.72 25.89 5.26
C ALA A 32 34.39 24.65 5.86
N GLY A 33 33.66 23.78 6.52
CA GLY A 33 34.14 22.49 7.02
C GLY A 33 34.69 21.59 5.91
N LEU A 34 34.00 21.49 4.79
CA LEU A 34 34.48 20.73 3.62
C LEU A 34 35.84 21.25 3.10
N ASN A 35 36.00 22.58 3.00
CA ASN A 35 37.26 23.18 2.56
C ASN A 35 38.41 22.86 3.52
N ALA A 36 38.15 22.86 4.84
CA ALA A 36 39.16 22.49 5.85
C ALA A 36 39.61 21.03 5.71
N VAL A 37 38.67 20.09 5.50
CA VAL A 37 38.97 18.66 5.30
C VAL A 37 39.69 18.45 3.94
N GLN A 38 39.37 19.20 2.90
CA GLN A 38 40.11 19.16 1.64
C GLN A 38 41.57 19.57 1.81
N ALA A 39 41.85 20.62 2.58
CA ALA A 39 43.20 21.04 2.90
C ALA A 39 43.97 19.99 3.72
N GLN A 40 43.28 19.30 4.63
CA GLN A 40 43.86 18.19 5.39
C GLN A 40 44.24 17.01 4.49
N LEU A 41 43.39 16.63 3.55
CA LEU A 41 43.69 15.60 2.56
C LEU A 41 44.90 15.99 1.71
N ALA A 42 44.99 17.24 1.23
CA ALA A 42 46.11 17.71 0.44
C ALA A 42 47.42 17.62 1.25
N ARG A 43 47.40 17.97 2.54
CA ARG A 43 48.54 17.81 3.44
C ARG A 43 48.97 16.32 3.60
N ALA A 44 47.98 15.43 3.85
CA ALA A 44 48.29 14.01 3.98
C ALA A 44 48.89 13.42 2.68
N GLN A 45 48.39 13.84 1.51
CA GLN A 45 48.92 13.42 0.19
C GLN A 45 50.35 13.90 -0.01
N ALA A 46 50.68 15.15 0.37
CA ALA A 46 52.03 15.65 0.29
C ALA A 46 52.99 14.85 1.20
N THR A 47 52.59 14.54 2.43
CA THR A 47 53.36 13.73 3.36
C THR A 47 53.61 12.30 2.79
N ALA A 48 52.56 11.67 2.25
CA ALA A 48 52.68 10.35 1.62
C ALA A 48 53.61 10.37 0.38
N ALA A 49 53.52 11.42 -0.45
CA ALA A 49 54.43 11.60 -1.60
C ALA A 49 55.89 11.73 -1.17
N ASN A 50 56.17 12.52 -0.12
CA ASN A 50 57.52 12.65 0.43
C ASN A 50 58.04 11.29 0.97
N ALA A 51 57.23 10.60 1.77
CA ALA A 51 57.62 9.28 2.28
C ALA A 51 57.85 8.24 1.17
N GLN A 52 57.10 8.30 0.10
CA GLN A 52 57.28 7.45 -1.08
C GLN A 52 58.57 7.78 -1.81
N GLN A 53 58.93 9.04 -1.98
CA GLN A 53 60.20 9.46 -2.56
C GLN A 53 61.40 8.99 -1.73
N ASP A 54 61.30 9.06 -0.39
CA ASP A 54 62.34 8.54 0.49
C ASP A 54 62.54 7.04 0.32
N VAL A 55 61.46 6.25 0.28
CA VAL A 55 61.54 4.81 -0.01
C VAL A 55 62.20 4.54 -1.36
N GLN A 56 61.81 5.27 -2.42
CA GLN A 56 62.43 5.12 -3.74
C GLN A 56 63.93 5.43 -3.73
N ARG A 57 64.37 6.49 -3.02
CA ARG A 57 65.77 6.85 -2.84
C ARG A 57 66.50 5.77 -2.07
N TYR A 58 65.93 5.28 -0.97
CA TYR A 58 66.58 4.26 -0.13
C TYR A 58 66.63 2.89 -0.81
N GLN A 59 65.71 2.58 -1.75
CA GLN A 59 65.72 1.37 -2.53
C GLN A 59 66.98 1.24 -3.43
N GLY A 60 67.47 2.36 -3.96
CA GLY A 60 68.76 2.39 -4.66
C GLY A 60 69.95 2.25 -3.70
N LEU A 61 69.93 2.98 -2.59
CA LEU A 61 71.04 2.98 -1.61
C LEU A 61 71.23 1.63 -0.90
N ILE A 62 70.16 0.87 -0.65
CA ILE A 62 70.28 -0.48 -0.03
C ILE A 62 70.86 -1.49 -1.01
N ALA A 63 70.59 -1.34 -2.30
CA ALA A 63 71.23 -2.19 -3.35
C ALA A 63 72.70 -1.97 -3.38
N ASP A 64 73.21 -0.76 -3.17
CA ASP A 64 74.58 -0.37 -3.11
C ASP A 64 75.21 -0.58 -1.70
N GLN A 65 74.52 -1.19 -0.74
CA GLN A 65 74.92 -1.40 0.64
C GLN A 65 75.25 -0.07 1.40
N ALA A 66 74.75 1.08 0.93
CA ALA A 66 75.08 2.39 1.48
C ALA A 66 74.20 2.77 2.73
N ILE A 67 73.13 1.99 2.99
CA ILE A 67 72.28 2.14 4.18
C ILE A 67 71.97 0.80 4.83
N SER A 68 71.54 0.80 6.08
CA SER A 68 71.15 -0.40 6.79
C SER A 68 69.73 -0.84 6.38
N LYS A 69 69.45 -2.17 6.45
CA LYS A 69 68.13 -2.70 6.24
C LYS A 69 67.08 -2.11 7.18
N GLN A 70 67.49 -1.82 8.44
CA GLN A 70 66.65 -1.20 9.45
C GLN A 70 66.14 0.19 9.00
N GLU A 71 67.01 1.01 8.39
CA GLU A 71 66.66 2.34 7.88
C GLU A 71 65.66 2.26 6.71
N TYR A 72 65.89 1.31 5.79
CA TYR A 72 64.97 1.04 4.68
C TYR A 72 63.59 0.59 5.20
N ASP A 73 63.57 -0.43 6.09
CA ASP A 73 62.33 -0.93 6.67
C ASP A 73 61.57 0.16 7.43
N ALA A 74 62.27 1.05 8.12
CA ALA A 74 61.67 2.20 8.78
C ALA A 74 61.08 3.22 7.79
N ALA A 75 61.70 3.45 6.65
CA ALA A 75 61.15 4.30 5.59
C ALA A 75 59.90 3.68 4.98
N VAL A 76 59.90 2.36 4.70
CA VAL A 76 58.72 1.64 4.22
C VAL A 76 57.57 1.69 5.21
N ALA A 77 57.83 1.55 6.52
CA ALA A 77 56.80 1.69 7.56
C ALA A 77 56.21 3.09 7.57
N ARG A 78 57.02 4.16 7.50
CA ARG A 78 56.57 5.55 7.41
C ARG A 78 55.70 5.79 6.17
N MET A 79 56.09 5.28 5.02
CA MET A 79 55.30 5.37 3.78
C MET A 79 53.92 4.73 3.96
N ARG A 80 53.84 3.51 4.54
CA ARG A 80 52.58 2.81 4.80
C ARG A 80 51.68 3.59 5.75
N THR A 81 52.27 4.16 6.82
CA THR A 81 51.52 5.02 7.74
C THR A 81 50.97 6.24 7.01
N ALA A 82 51.77 6.96 6.26
CA ALA A 82 51.33 8.11 5.50
C ALA A 82 50.25 7.78 4.46
N GLN A 83 50.33 6.59 3.82
CA GLN A 83 49.24 6.12 2.95
C GLN A 83 47.95 5.84 3.70
N ALA A 84 48.02 5.29 4.90
CA ALA A 84 46.84 5.11 5.75
C ALA A 84 46.21 6.45 6.17
N ASP A 85 47.03 7.47 6.47
CA ASP A 85 46.59 8.83 6.77
C ASP A 85 45.83 9.45 5.57
N VAL A 86 46.28 9.23 4.35
CA VAL A 86 45.57 9.65 3.12
C VAL A 86 44.22 8.95 3.03
N ALA A 87 44.13 7.66 3.31
CA ALA A 87 42.88 6.91 3.27
C ALA A 87 41.90 7.46 4.33
N GLN A 88 42.38 7.73 5.53
CA GLN A 88 41.58 8.35 6.58
C GLN A 88 41.06 9.74 6.18
N ALA A 89 41.93 10.61 5.65
CA ALA A 89 41.54 11.94 5.21
C ALA A 89 40.52 11.91 4.04
N ARG A 90 40.62 10.92 3.15
CA ARG A 90 39.61 10.70 2.09
C ARG A 90 38.23 10.34 2.67
N ALA A 91 38.19 9.42 3.62
CA ALA A 91 36.95 9.06 4.28
C ALA A 91 36.29 10.25 4.99
N GLN A 92 37.10 11.10 5.64
CA GLN A 92 36.61 12.33 6.24
C GLN A 92 36.06 13.31 5.20
N LEU A 93 36.71 13.44 4.03
CA LEU A 93 36.25 14.28 2.93
C LEU A 93 34.91 13.78 2.38
N ASP A 94 34.75 12.49 2.20
CA ASP A 94 33.50 11.92 1.72
C ASP A 94 32.35 12.12 2.70
N SER A 95 32.61 12.00 4.01
CA SER A 95 31.65 12.33 5.06
C SER A 95 31.25 13.81 5.04
N ALA A 96 32.21 14.72 4.89
CA ALA A 96 31.93 16.17 4.79
C ALA A 96 31.13 16.52 3.52
N ARG A 97 31.40 15.88 2.40
CA ARG A 97 30.64 16.04 1.15
C ARG A 97 29.19 15.57 1.31
N LEU A 98 28.99 14.42 1.94
CA LEU A 98 27.68 13.87 2.20
C LEU A 98 26.87 14.82 3.10
N SER A 99 27.48 15.33 4.17
CA SER A 99 26.85 16.31 5.07
C SER A 99 26.46 17.60 4.35
N LEU A 100 27.30 18.10 3.46
CA LEU A 100 26.98 19.25 2.60
C LEU A 100 25.85 18.91 1.62
N GLY A 101 25.84 17.72 1.05
CA GLY A 101 24.77 17.27 0.17
C GLY A 101 23.39 17.29 0.82
N TYR A 102 23.32 16.97 2.11
CA TYR A 102 22.07 17.01 2.87
C TYR A 102 21.53 18.42 3.14
N THR A 103 22.28 19.48 2.85
CA THR A 103 21.73 20.86 2.92
C THR A 103 20.73 21.13 1.82
N THR A 104 20.77 20.38 0.73
CA THR A 104 19.74 20.40 -0.30
C THR A 104 18.81 19.21 -0.06
N VAL A 105 17.64 19.49 0.51
CA VAL A 105 16.63 18.47 0.79
C VAL A 105 15.88 18.15 -0.50
N THR A 106 15.97 16.91 -0.95
CA THR A 106 15.34 16.46 -2.20
C THR A 106 14.13 15.57 -1.93
N ALA A 107 13.23 15.46 -2.90
CA ALA A 107 12.09 14.55 -2.86
C ALA A 107 12.57 13.08 -2.85
N PRO A 108 12.27 12.27 -1.83
CA PRO A 108 12.68 10.86 -1.79
C PRO A 108 11.86 9.98 -2.76
N ILE A 109 10.66 10.39 -3.10
CA ILE A 109 9.73 9.72 -4.02
C ILE A 109 9.13 10.73 -4.99
N SER A 110 8.64 10.25 -6.13
CA SER A 110 7.79 11.06 -7.02
C SER A 110 6.37 11.12 -6.46
N GLY A 111 5.72 12.27 -6.58
CA GLY A 111 4.36 12.45 -6.09
C GLY A 111 3.97 13.92 -6.00
N ARG A 112 2.81 14.18 -5.43
CA ARG A 112 2.32 15.53 -5.20
C ARG A 112 2.86 16.06 -3.88
N VAL A 113 3.57 17.18 -3.92
CA VAL A 113 4.13 17.79 -2.72
C VAL A 113 3.08 18.71 -2.08
N GLY A 114 2.93 18.56 -0.77
CA GLY A 114 2.00 19.34 0.02
C GLY A 114 2.53 20.73 0.38
N ARG A 115 1.82 21.37 1.29
CA ARG A 115 2.18 22.66 1.85
C ARG A 115 3.47 22.55 2.68
N ALA A 116 4.33 23.57 2.64
CA ALA A 116 5.46 23.68 3.53
C ALA A 116 5.00 23.82 4.99
N GLN A 117 5.62 23.06 5.88
CA GLN A 117 5.36 23.13 7.32
C GLN A 117 6.34 24.06 8.04
N VAL A 118 7.36 24.52 7.31
CA VAL A 118 8.37 25.47 7.77
C VAL A 118 8.48 26.65 6.80
N THR A 119 8.83 27.82 7.33
CA THR A 119 9.07 29.03 6.54
C THR A 119 10.57 29.25 6.33
N GLU A 120 10.91 30.04 5.34
CA GLU A 120 12.28 30.54 5.18
C GLU A 120 12.71 31.31 6.43
N GLY A 121 13.92 31.09 6.89
CA GLY A 121 14.44 31.59 8.17
C GLY A 121 14.18 30.68 9.37
N ALA A 122 13.37 29.62 9.24
CA ALA A 122 13.14 28.69 10.31
C ALA A 122 14.38 27.80 10.58
N LEU A 123 14.62 27.50 11.86
CA LEU A 123 15.60 26.50 12.26
C LEU A 123 15.00 25.11 12.13
N VAL A 124 15.68 24.22 11.43
CA VAL A 124 15.30 22.81 11.27
C VAL A 124 16.35 21.90 11.87
N SER A 125 15.91 20.77 12.40
CA SER A 125 16.79 19.79 13.03
C SER A 125 16.47 18.37 12.58
N ALA A 126 17.51 17.65 12.17
CA ALA A 126 17.41 16.24 11.84
C ALA A 126 17.14 15.40 13.10
N ALA A 127 17.81 15.69 14.20
CA ALA A 127 17.63 15.01 15.48
C ALA A 127 16.23 15.27 16.07
N GLY A 128 15.69 16.49 15.86
CA GLY A 128 14.34 16.87 16.30
C GLY A 128 13.23 16.36 15.36
N GLY A 129 13.56 15.76 14.25
CA GLY A 129 12.57 15.23 13.29
C GLY A 129 11.66 16.31 12.70
N THR A 130 12.20 17.53 12.42
CA THR A 130 11.38 18.63 11.89
C THR A 130 10.74 18.25 10.56
N LEU A 131 9.40 18.23 10.52
CA LEU A 131 8.64 17.98 9.31
C LEU A 131 8.69 19.20 8.38
N LEU A 132 9.23 19.04 7.19
CA LEU A 132 9.36 20.11 6.21
C LEU A 132 8.14 20.19 5.28
N THR A 133 7.76 19.06 4.71
CA THR A 133 6.58 18.88 3.86
C THR A 133 6.25 17.40 3.75
N THR A 134 5.09 17.08 3.21
CA THR A 134 4.67 15.71 2.89
C THR A 134 4.58 15.55 1.38
N ILE A 135 5.04 14.40 0.87
CA ILE A 135 4.85 14.03 -0.53
C ILE A 135 3.90 12.85 -0.56
N GLU A 136 2.82 12.99 -1.30
CA GLU A 136 1.80 11.95 -1.45
C GLU A 136 1.88 11.36 -2.85
N GLN A 137 1.99 10.04 -2.91
CA GLN A 137 1.92 9.29 -4.14
C GLN A 137 0.45 8.92 -4.38
N ILE A 138 -0.21 9.62 -5.31
CA ILE A 138 -1.65 9.54 -5.55
C ILE A 138 -2.03 8.79 -6.83
N ASP A 139 -1.07 8.32 -7.60
CA ASP A 139 -1.25 7.45 -8.78
C ASP A 139 -1.74 6.04 -8.40
N ARG A 140 -1.46 5.62 -7.16
CA ARG A 140 -1.95 4.41 -6.50
C ARG A 140 -2.52 4.77 -5.14
N ILE A 141 -3.74 4.32 -4.89
CA ILE A 141 -4.44 4.55 -3.62
C ILE A 141 -4.69 3.22 -2.93
N TYR A 142 -4.40 3.18 -1.64
CA TYR A 142 -4.77 2.08 -0.77
C TYR A 142 -6.04 2.41 -0.02
N VAL A 143 -7.02 1.53 -0.11
CA VAL A 143 -8.26 1.62 0.66
C VAL A 143 -8.22 0.59 1.76
N ASN A 144 -8.22 1.06 3.01
CA ASN A 144 -8.27 0.22 4.20
C ASN A 144 -9.72 0.09 4.66
N PHE A 145 -10.17 -1.12 4.91
CA PHE A 145 -11.51 -1.39 5.42
C PHE A 145 -11.48 -2.61 6.35
N SER A 146 -12.53 -2.78 7.13
CA SER A 146 -12.62 -3.86 8.11
C SER A 146 -13.77 -4.78 7.78
N GLN A 147 -13.58 -6.08 8.01
CA GLN A 147 -14.60 -7.11 7.85
C GLN A 147 -14.79 -7.87 9.16
N SER A 148 -16.02 -8.18 9.50
CA SER A 148 -16.35 -8.97 10.68
C SER A 148 -15.71 -10.36 10.61
N SER A 149 -15.17 -10.84 11.74
CA SER A 149 -14.63 -12.20 11.86
C SER A 149 -15.67 -13.28 11.57
N SER A 150 -16.93 -13.03 11.92
CA SER A 150 -18.05 -13.96 11.63
C SER A 150 -18.28 -14.14 10.14
N ASP A 151 -18.18 -13.07 9.34
CA ASP A 151 -18.35 -13.11 7.89
C ASP A 151 -17.17 -13.84 7.23
N LEU A 152 -15.95 -13.57 7.69
CA LEU A 152 -14.77 -14.30 7.22
C LEU A 152 -14.85 -15.80 7.50
N LEU A 153 -15.34 -16.20 8.68
CA LEU A 153 -15.59 -17.58 9.00
C LEU A 153 -16.69 -18.20 8.14
N ALA A 154 -17.74 -17.44 7.80
CA ALA A 154 -18.78 -17.90 6.88
C ALA A 154 -18.21 -18.15 5.47
N VAL A 155 -17.42 -17.20 4.95
CA VAL A 155 -16.73 -17.33 3.67
C VAL A 155 -15.80 -18.56 3.67
N ARG A 156 -14.99 -18.77 4.72
CA ARG A 156 -14.12 -19.95 4.84
C ARG A 156 -14.90 -21.26 4.84
N ARG A 157 -16.03 -21.34 5.56
CA ARG A 157 -16.90 -22.52 5.57
C ARG A 157 -17.51 -22.80 4.20
N ASP A 158 -17.96 -21.77 3.49
CA ASP A 158 -18.52 -21.89 2.16
C ASP A 158 -17.47 -22.36 1.14
N MET A 159 -16.22 -21.91 1.30
CA MET A 159 -15.08 -22.40 0.52
C MET A 159 -14.79 -23.89 0.78
N SER A 160 -14.65 -24.26 2.04
CA SER A 160 -14.31 -25.64 2.44
C SER A 160 -15.42 -26.66 2.03
N SER A 161 -16.66 -26.19 1.93
CA SER A 161 -17.78 -26.99 1.47
C SER A 161 -17.98 -26.98 -0.07
N GLY A 162 -17.11 -26.31 -0.81
CA GLY A 162 -17.21 -26.18 -2.28
C GLY A 162 -18.39 -25.32 -2.78
N LYS A 163 -19.10 -24.63 -1.89
CA LYS A 163 -20.22 -23.75 -2.21
C LYS A 163 -19.79 -22.40 -2.78
N LEU A 164 -18.56 -21.98 -2.49
CA LEU A 164 -17.98 -20.73 -2.93
C LEU A 164 -16.60 -20.99 -3.51
N ALA A 165 -16.39 -20.60 -4.77
CA ALA A 165 -15.08 -20.56 -5.38
C ALA A 165 -14.52 -19.12 -5.27
N LEU A 166 -13.43 -18.96 -4.52
CA LEU A 166 -12.71 -17.68 -4.45
C LEU A 166 -11.55 -17.67 -5.44
N PRO A 167 -11.35 -16.57 -6.14
CA PRO A 167 -10.09 -16.34 -6.84
C PRO A 167 -8.94 -16.17 -5.83
N ALA A 168 -7.69 -16.26 -6.30
CA ALA A 168 -6.53 -15.91 -5.47
C ALA A 168 -6.65 -14.46 -4.94
N LEU A 169 -6.03 -14.17 -3.78
CA LEU A 169 -6.20 -12.89 -3.06
C LEU A 169 -6.07 -11.67 -3.99
N GLY A 170 -5.02 -11.58 -4.78
CA GLY A 170 -4.81 -10.47 -5.71
C GLY A 170 -5.74 -10.42 -6.93
N ARG A 171 -6.74 -11.32 -7.02
CA ARG A 171 -7.77 -11.35 -8.08
C ARG A 171 -9.17 -11.07 -7.55
N VAL A 172 -9.31 -10.82 -6.24
CA VAL A 172 -10.60 -10.41 -5.67
C VAL A 172 -10.84 -8.96 -6.03
N GLU A 173 -11.84 -8.72 -6.86
CA GLU A 173 -12.22 -7.36 -7.28
C GLU A 173 -12.91 -6.61 -6.16
N VAL A 174 -12.52 -5.34 -6.01
CA VAL A 174 -13.11 -4.41 -5.05
C VAL A 174 -13.61 -3.20 -5.82
N LYS A 175 -14.89 -2.87 -5.64
CA LYS A 175 -15.53 -1.66 -6.18
C LYS A 175 -15.78 -0.68 -5.05
N LEU A 176 -15.67 0.60 -5.33
CA LEU A 176 -15.91 1.66 -4.34
C LEU A 176 -17.22 2.35 -4.60
N VAL A 177 -17.93 2.61 -3.53
CA VAL A 177 -19.07 3.51 -3.49
C VAL A 177 -18.60 4.76 -2.76
N LEU A 178 -18.64 5.90 -3.46
CA LEU A 178 -18.23 7.19 -2.93
C LEU A 178 -19.27 7.75 -1.95
N GLU A 179 -18.94 8.83 -1.27
CA GLU A 179 -19.84 9.45 -0.28
C GLU A 179 -21.18 9.94 -0.87
N ASP A 180 -21.18 10.37 -2.13
CA ASP A 180 -22.37 10.78 -2.87
C ASP A 180 -23.27 9.61 -3.31
N GLY A 181 -22.87 8.38 -3.01
CA GLY A 181 -23.55 7.15 -3.40
C GLY A 181 -23.22 6.66 -4.82
N SER A 182 -22.41 7.39 -5.57
CA SER A 182 -21.97 6.95 -6.90
C SER A 182 -20.97 5.79 -6.79
N VAL A 183 -20.99 4.93 -7.80
CA VAL A 183 -20.00 3.84 -7.90
C VAL A 183 -18.80 4.35 -8.69
N SER A 184 -17.62 4.27 -8.09
CA SER A 184 -16.37 4.61 -8.76
C SER A 184 -16.17 3.72 -10.00
N PRO A 185 -15.75 4.28 -11.14
CA PRO A 185 -15.40 3.49 -12.31
C PRO A 185 -14.11 2.68 -12.12
N LEU A 186 -13.32 3.00 -11.08
CA LEU A 186 -12.06 2.32 -10.79
C LEU A 186 -12.35 1.01 -10.08
N VAL A 187 -11.71 -0.05 -10.57
CA VAL A 187 -11.74 -1.38 -9.95
C VAL A 187 -10.38 -1.62 -9.30
N GLY A 188 -10.40 -1.93 -8.03
CA GLY A 188 -9.21 -2.32 -7.29
C GLY A 188 -9.16 -3.81 -7.02
N HIS A 189 -8.05 -4.25 -6.47
CA HIS A 189 -7.82 -5.64 -6.11
C HIS A 189 -7.41 -5.73 -4.65
N LEU A 190 -7.94 -6.74 -3.96
CA LEU A 190 -7.56 -7.02 -2.59
C LEU A 190 -6.10 -7.49 -2.57
N ASP A 191 -5.21 -6.72 -1.94
CA ASP A 191 -3.78 -7.02 -1.85
C ASP A 191 -3.35 -7.54 -0.47
N PHE A 192 -4.13 -7.24 0.57
CA PHE A 192 -3.80 -7.62 1.93
C PHE A 192 -5.03 -8.01 2.75
N LEU A 193 -4.91 -9.10 3.51
CA LEU A 193 -5.85 -9.55 4.54
C LEU A 193 -5.07 -9.84 5.80
N ASP A 194 -5.34 -9.09 6.86
CA ASP A 194 -4.76 -9.37 8.17
C ASP A 194 -5.36 -10.65 8.74
N LEU A 195 -4.50 -11.54 9.21
CA LEU A 195 -4.91 -12.79 9.88
C LEU A 195 -5.20 -12.59 11.37
N SER A 196 -4.81 -11.44 11.93
CA SER A 196 -5.12 -11.03 13.29
C SER A 196 -6.50 -10.36 13.35
N ILE A 197 -7.25 -10.65 14.40
CA ILE A 197 -8.53 -10.03 14.67
C ILE A 197 -8.33 -8.97 15.73
N ASN A 198 -8.79 -7.76 15.47
CA ASN A 198 -8.80 -6.72 16.48
C ASN A 198 -9.76 -7.11 17.60
N GLU A 199 -9.25 -7.28 18.81
CA GLU A 199 -10.01 -7.79 19.97
C GLU A 199 -11.14 -6.84 20.40
N GLN A 200 -10.99 -5.53 20.17
CA GLN A 200 -11.99 -4.53 20.58
C GLN A 200 -13.18 -4.49 19.61
N THR A 201 -12.94 -4.71 18.32
CA THR A 201 -13.98 -4.58 17.28
C THR A 201 -14.45 -5.92 16.72
N GLY A 202 -13.71 -7.00 16.96
CA GLY A 202 -14.00 -8.32 16.39
C GLY A 202 -13.82 -8.39 14.87
N THR A 203 -13.04 -7.46 14.27
CA THR A 203 -12.85 -7.34 12.83
C THR A 203 -11.43 -7.65 12.41
N ALA A 204 -11.25 -8.13 11.18
CA ALA A 204 -9.98 -8.20 10.50
C ALA A 204 -9.81 -7.03 9.55
N ALA A 205 -8.58 -6.52 9.41
CA ALA A 205 -8.26 -5.46 8.49
C ALA A 205 -7.99 -6.02 7.09
N LEU A 206 -8.52 -5.35 6.08
CA LEU A 206 -8.29 -5.63 4.68
C LEU A 206 -7.79 -4.36 3.99
N ARG A 207 -7.00 -4.57 2.95
CA ARG A 207 -6.54 -3.48 2.09
C ARG A 207 -6.72 -3.85 0.63
N ALA A 208 -7.18 -2.90 -0.16
CA ALA A 208 -7.24 -3.03 -1.60
C ALA A 208 -6.44 -1.90 -2.26
N GLU A 209 -5.76 -2.22 -3.35
CA GLU A 209 -5.01 -1.29 -4.17
C GLU A 209 -5.83 -0.88 -5.38
N PHE A 210 -5.83 0.43 -5.68
CA PHE A 210 -6.52 1.03 -6.81
C PHE A 210 -5.53 1.85 -7.62
N ALA A 211 -5.49 1.62 -8.93
CA ALA A 211 -4.84 2.54 -9.86
C ALA A 211 -5.70 3.82 -9.97
N ASN A 212 -5.08 4.99 -9.83
CA ASN A 212 -5.77 6.27 -9.76
C ASN A 212 -5.20 7.30 -10.77
N PRO A 213 -5.14 6.96 -12.08
CA PRO A 213 -4.46 7.80 -13.08
C PRO A 213 -5.10 9.18 -13.26
N GLY A 214 -6.40 9.30 -12.94
CA GLY A 214 -7.14 10.57 -13.02
C GLY A 214 -7.20 11.33 -11.70
N GLN A 215 -6.50 10.88 -10.66
CA GLN A 215 -6.50 11.47 -9.31
C GLN A 215 -7.92 11.69 -8.75
N LEU A 216 -8.87 10.80 -9.13
CA LEU A 216 -10.26 10.85 -8.70
C LEU A 216 -10.43 10.57 -7.21
N LEU A 217 -9.63 9.64 -6.70
CA LEU A 217 -9.61 9.28 -5.28
C LEU A 217 -8.55 10.12 -4.58
N LEU A 218 -8.92 10.69 -3.45
CA LEU A 218 -8.02 11.50 -2.64
C LEU A 218 -7.71 10.81 -1.31
N PRO A 219 -6.47 10.90 -0.81
CA PRO A 219 -6.13 10.44 0.52
C PRO A 219 -7.03 11.08 1.59
N GLY A 220 -7.45 10.28 2.57
CA GLY A 220 -8.35 10.74 3.65
C GLY A 220 -9.84 10.75 3.31
N GLN A 221 -10.22 10.40 2.09
CA GLN A 221 -11.61 10.31 1.67
C GLN A 221 -12.27 9.03 2.24
N PHE A 222 -13.49 9.15 2.76
CA PHE A 222 -14.29 7.99 3.16
C PHE A 222 -14.97 7.35 1.95
N VAL A 223 -14.89 6.04 1.87
CA VAL A 223 -15.49 5.24 0.81
C VAL A 223 -16.06 3.95 1.39
N ARG A 224 -17.05 3.35 0.69
CA ARG A 224 -17.53 2.02 1.02
C ARG A 224 -16.97 1.02 0.02
N ALA A 225 -16.27 0.00 0.50
CA ALA A 225 -15.77 -1.07 -0.33
C ALA A 225 -16.85 -2.14 -0.54
N ARG A 226 -17.07 -2.54 -1.79
CA ARG A 226 -17.90 -3.68 -2.16
C ARG A 226 -16.98 -4.75 -2.77
N LEU A 227 -16.89 -5.88 -2.09
CA LEU A 227 -16.06 -7.01 -2.53
C LEU A 227 -16.92 -7.98 -3.33
N GLU A 228 -16.44 -8.35 -4.51
CA GLU A 228 -16.97 -9.47 -5.28
C GLU A 228 -16.12 -10.71 -4.96
N ALA A 229 -16.43 -11.34 -3.81
CA ALA A 229 -15.58 -12.38 -3.24
C ALA A 229 -15.65 -13.73 -3.97
N GLY A 230 -16.59 -13.94 -4.87
CA GLY A 230 -16.66 -15.19 -5.64
C GLY A 230 -18.03 -15.50 -6.23
N VAL A 231 -18.12 -16.61 -6.94
CA VAL A 231 -19.33 -17.07 -7.62
C VAL A 231 -19.83 -18.32 -6.90
N ARG A 232 -21.13 -18.35 -6.61
CA ARG A 232 -21.84 -19.57 -6.16
C ARG A 232 -22.47 -20.25 -7.38
N PRO A 233 -21.85 -21.28 -7.95
CA PRO A 233 -22.30 -21.88 -9.21
C PRO A 233 -23.72 -22.44 -9.16
N ASN A 234 -24.23 -22.80 -7.97
CA ASN A 234 -25.56 -23.39 -7.77
C ASN A 234 -26.46 -22.49 -6.92
N GLY A 235 -26.26 -21.17 -6.94
CA GLY A 235 -27.08 -20.23 -6.18
C GLY A 235 -28.52 -20.19 -6.72
N ILE A 236 -29.52 -20.39 -5.82
CA ILE A 236 -30.92 -20.24 -6.17
C ILE A 236 -31.34 -18.84 -5.79
N MET A 237 -31.86 -18.09 -6.75
CA MET A 237 -32.41 -16.76 -6.54
C MET A 237 -33.92 -16.76 -6.77
N VAL A 238 -34.66 -16.11 -5.85
CA VAL A 238 -36.12 -16.02 -5.93
C VAL A 238 -36.51 -14.54 -5.84
N PRO A 239 -37.41 -14.03 -6.70
CA PRO A 239 -37.90 -12.65 -6.60
C PRO A 239 -38.42 -12.32 -5.21
N GLN A 240 -38.14 -11.12 -4.70
CA GLN A 240 -38.53 -10.70 -3.35
C GLN A 240 -40.02 -10.88 -3.10
N ARG A 241 -40.85 -10.62 -4.10
CA ARG A 241 -42.32 -10.76 -4.02
C ARG A 241 -42.81 -12.20 -3.81
N ALA A 242 -41.96 -13.22 -4.06
CA ALA A 242 -42.28 -14.63 -3.85
C ALA A 242 -41.97 -15.11 -2.43
N VAL A 243 -41.32 -14.29 -1.63
CA VAL A 243 -40.91 -14.64 -0.28
C VAL A 243 -41.88 -14.00 0.74
N LYS A 244 -42.44 -14.83 1.60
CA LYS A 244 -43.19 -14.39 2.78
C LYS A 244 -42.27 -14.36 3.99
N VAL A 245 -42.13 -13.20 4.61
CA VAL A 245 -41.40 -13.03 5.87
C VAL A 245 -42.40 -12.89 7.00
N SER A 246 -42.28 -13.71 8.03
CA SER A 246 -43.11 -13.68 9.23
C SER A 246 -42.22 -13.65 10.47
N THR A 247 -42.81 -13.56 11.65
CA THR A 247 -42.13 -13.64 12.95
C THR A 247 -41.44 -15.01 13.16
N GLU A 248 -41.91 -16.04 12.50
CA GLU A 248 -41.39 -17.42 12.57
C GLU A 248 -40.25 -17.67 11.54
N GLY A 249 -39.99 -16.73 10.65
CA GLY A 249 -38.98 -16.83 9.61
C GLY A 249 -39.48 -16.55 8.20
N ALA A 250 -38.66 -16.89 7.21
CA ALA A 250 -39.00 -16.72 5.79
C ALA A 250 -39.49 -18.02 5.17
N SER A 251 -40.50 -17.93 4.31
CA SER A 251 -41.04 -19.07 3.57
C SER A 251 -41.38 -18.69 2.12
N VAL A 252 -41.40 -19.69 1.25
CA VAL A 252 -41.88 -19.60 -0.13
C VAL A 252 -42.92 -20.64 -0.38
N ILE A 253 -43.83 -20.40 -1.33
CA ILE A 253 -44.81 -21.40 -1.75
C ILE A 253 -44.29 -22.08 -3.00
N VAL A 254 -44.10 -23.39 -2.91
CA VAL A 254 -43.68 -24.24 -4.04
C VAL A 254 -44.86 -25.10 -4.54
N VAL A 255 -44.87 -25.40 -5.83
CA VAL A 255 -45.81 -26.32 -6.43
C VAL A 255 -45.30 -27.75 -6.22
N GLY A 256 -45.92 -28.48 -5.32
CA GLY A 256 -45.63 -29.87 -5.03
C GLY A 256 -46.24 -30.86 -6.01
N PRO A 257 -46.16 -32.18 -5.71
CA PRO A 257 -46.79 -33.22 -6.47
C PRO A 257 -48.30 -32.97 -6.60
N LYS A 258 -48.88 -33.37 -7.75
CA LYS A 258 -50.30 -33.15 -8.08
C LYS A 258 -50.75 -31.67 -8.11
N ASN A 259 -49.78 -30.75 -8.35
CA ASN A 259 -50.02 -29.31 -8.37
C ASN A 259 -50.63 -28.74 -7.08
N VAL A 260 -50.24 -29.24 -5.92
CA VAL A 260 -50.68 -28.73 -4.62
C VAL A 260 -49.68 -27.70 -4.13
N ALA A 261 -50.15 -26.56 -3.62
CA ALA A 261 -49.31 -25.53 -3.02
C ALA A 261 -48.74 -26.00 -1.67
N VAL A 262 -47.45 -25.93 -1.50
CA VAL A 262 -46.76 -26.30 -0.24
C VAL A 262 -45.92 -25.12 0.23
N ALA A 263 -46.17 -24.67 1.46
CA ALA A 263 -45.31 -23.70 2.11
C ALA A 263 -44.00 -24.38 2.54
N ARG A 264 -42.89 -23.82 2.15
CA ARG A 264 -41.57 -24.35 2.46
C ARG A 264 -40.74 -23.27 3.17
N PRO A 265 -40.25 -23.55 4.40
CA PRO A 265 -39.37 -22.62 5.07
C PRO A 265 -38.04 -22.52 4.31
N VAL A 266 -37.51 -21.30 4.24
CA VAL A 266 -36.25 -21.01 3.54
C VAL A 266 -35.36 -20.12 4.41
N LYS A 267 -34.04 -20.30 4.28
CA LYS A 267 -33.09 -19.37 4.85
C LYS A 267 -32.65 -18.37 3.78
N LEU A 268 -32.94 -17.10 4.03
CA LEU A 268 -32.56 -16.03 3.13
C LEU A 268 -31.07 -15.71 3.27
N GLY A 269 -30.44 -15.36 2.17
CA GLY A 269 -29.14 -14.74 2.08
C GLY A 269 -29.28 -13.27 1.80
N GLU A 270 -28.38 -12.75 0.97
CA GLU A 270 -28.38 -11.35 0.56
C GLU A 270 -29.45 -11.05 -0.49
N LEU A 271 -29.99 -9.84 -0.46
CA LEU A 271 -30.86 -9.32 -1.49
C LEU A 271 -29.98 -8.74 -2.61
N GLN A 272 -30.07 -9.34 -3.81
CA GLN A 272 -29.37 -8.86 -5.01
C GLN A 272 -30.37 -8.26 -5.98
N GLY A 273 -30.42 -6.93 -6.04
CA GLY A 273 -31.43 -6.21 -6.80
C GLY A 273 -32.84 -6.48 -6.23
N ASP A 274 -33.70 -7.13 -7.02
CA ASP A 274 -35.07 -7.50 -6.68
C ASP A 274 -35.22 -8.97 -6.26
N LYS A 275 -34.10 -9.72 -6.07
CA LYS A 275 -34.11 -11.16 -5.80
C LYS A 275 -33.37 -11.53 -4.52
N TRP A 276 -33.97 -12.39 -3.72
CA TRP A 276 -33.31 -13.00 -2.57
C TRP A 276 -32.48 -14.21 -3.00
N VAL A 277 -31.25 -14.29 -2.55
CA VAL A 277 -30.46 -15.51 -2.59
C VAL A 277 -31.00 -16.46 -1.53
N ILE A 278 -31.33 -17.69 -1.90
CA ILE A 278 -31.81 -18.71 -0.97
C ILE A 278 -30.63 -19.59 -0.55
N ARG A 279 -30.29 -19.56 0.73
CA ARG A 279 -29.18 -20.37 1.29
C ARG A 279 -29.61 -21.83 1.51
N GLU A 280 -30.80 -22.06 2.01
CA GLU A 280 -31.34 -23.38 2.32
C GLU A 280 -32.86 -23.42 2.09
N GLY A 281 -33.40 -24.60 1.80
CA GLY A 281 -34.83 -24.83 1.71
C GLY A 281 -35.36 -25.06 0.28
N LEU A 282 -34.61 -24.69 -0.77
CA LEU A 282 -34.97 -24.94 -2.16
C LEU A 282 -33.93 -25.82 -2.87
N LYS A 283 -34.36 -26.55 -3.89
CA LYS A 283 -33.53 -27.34 -4.80
C LYS A 283 -33.70 -26.85 -6.23
N ALA A 284 -32.69 -27.07 -7.07
CA ALA A 284 -32.79 -26.82 -8.50
C ALA A 284 -33.95 -27.63 -9.08
N GLY A 285 -34.83 -26.98 -9.85
CA GLY A 285 -36.04 -27.60 -10.41
C GLY A 285 -37.31 -27.35 -9.58
N ASP A 286 -37.25 -26.84 -8.36
CA ASP A 286 -38.43 -26.46 -7.57
C ASP A 286 -39.20 -25.33 -8.31
N ARG A 287 -40.50 -25.49 -8.43
CA ARG A 287 -41.39 -24.47 -9.02
C ARG A 287 -41.93 -23.57 -7.93
N VAL A 288 -41.42 -22.34 -7.85
CA VAL A 288 -41.82 -21.33 -6.86
C VAL A 288 -42.94 -20.47 -7.42
N ILE A 289 -43.99 -20.24 -6.65
CA ILE A 289 -45.08 -19.32 -7.02
C ILE A 289 -44.62 -17.89 -6.78
N VAL A 290 -44.55 -17.09 -7.83
CA VAL A 290 -44.04 -15.70 -7.80
C VAL A 290 -45.18 -14.70 -7.74
N ASP A 291 -46.30 -14.96 -8.44
CA ASP A 291 -47.45 -14.08 -8.51
C ASP A 291 -48.71 -14.79 -7.99
N GLY A 292 -49.67 -14.02 -7.46
CA GLY A 292 -50.94 -14.58 -6.99
C GLY A 292 -50.87 -15.18 -5.58
N LEU A 293 -49.85 -14.91 -4.82
CA LEU A 293 -49.64 -15.48 -3.48
C LEU A 293 -50.79 -15.20 -2.48
N GLN A 294 -51.58 -14.14 -2.73
CA GLN A 294 -52.76 -13.81 -1.92
C GLN A 294 -53.96 -14.73 -2.19
N LYS A 295 -53.97 -15.41 -3.36
CA LYS A 295 -55.03 -16.31 -3.77
C LYS A 295 -54.75 -17.78 -3.47
N VAL A 296 -53.53 -18.09 -3.00
CA VAL A 296 -53.05 -19.45 -2.80
C VAL A 296 -52.90 -19.72 -1.30
N MET A 297 -53.60 -20.76 -0.84
CA MET A 297 -53.44 -21.28 0.52
C MET A 297 -52.64 -22.61 0.45
N PRO A 298 -51.70 -22.85 1.39
CA PRO A 298 -50.99 -24.11 1.51
C PRO A 298 -51.98 -25.28 1.61
N GLY A 299 -51.75 -26.36 0.86
CA GLY A 299 -52.62 -27.52 0.81
C GLY A 299 -53.66 -27.50 -0.31
N GLN A 300 -53.88 -26.38 -0.99
CA GLN A 300 -54.84 -26.27 -2.09
C GLN A 300 -54.22 -26.62 -3.47
N PRO A 301 -55.00 -27.20 -4.37
CA PRO A 301 -54.56 -27.38 -5.74
C PRO A 301 -54.43 -26.06 -6.47
N VAL A 302 -53.34 -25.86 -7.23
CA VAL A 302 -53.04 -24.66 -8.00
C VAL A 302 -52.94 -25.00 -9.47
N ASN A 303 -53.38 -24.10 -10.33
CA ASN A 303 -53.18 -24.19 -11.76
C ASN A 303 -52.04 -23.24 -12.17
N PRO A 304 -50.78 -23.72 -12.27
CA PRO A 304 -49.64 -22.85 -12.55
C PRO A 304 -49.68 -22.38 -14.00
N ALA A 305 -49.77 -21.07 -14.19
CA ALA A 305 -49.57 -20.46 -15.51
C ALA A 305 -48.08 -20.59 -15.91
N ALA A 306 -47.82 -20.71 -17.20
CA ALA A 306 -46.46 -20.75 -17.72
C ALA A 306 -45.70 -19.47 -17.30
N PRO A 307 -44.39 -19.58 -16.99
CA PRO A 307 -43.62 -18.40 -16.63
C PRO A 307 -43.61 -17.38 -17.77
N ALA A 308 -43.93 -16.12 -17.46
CA ALA A 308 -43.79 -15.04 -18.42
C ALA A 308 -42.33 -14.96 -18.90
N LYS A 309 -42.12 -14.96 -20.23
CA LYS A 309 -40.77 -14.77 -20.78
C LYS A 309 -40.21 -13.45 -20.26
N PRO A 310 -38.92 -13.42 -19.82
CA PRO A 310 -38.30 -12.18 -19.39
C PRO A 310 -38.34 -11.18 -20.57
N GLY A 311 -39.09 -10.09 -20.36
CA GLY A 311 -39.12 -8.97 -21.31
C GLY A 311 -37.71 -8.41 -21.43
N LYS A 312 -37.17 -8.32 -22.63
CA LYS A 312 -36.02 -7.53 -22.97
C LYS A 312 -36.31 -6.06 -22.55
N ARG A 313 -35.61 -5.57 -21.59
CA ARG A 313 -35.40 -4.13 -21.37
C ARG A 313 -33.93 -3.83 -21.48
#